data_ec3ad52da3122a41bbd96de140826fc7
#
_entry.id   ec3ad52da3122a41bbd96de140826fc7
#
_cell.length_a   1.000
_cell.length_b   1.000
_cell.length_c   1.000
_cell.angle_alpha   90.00
_cell.angle_beta   90.00
_cell.angle_gamma   90.00
#
_symmetry.space_group_name_H-M   'P 1'
#
loop_
_entity.id
_entity.type
_entity.pdbx_description
1 polymer ?
#
loop_
_entity_poly.entity_id
_entity_poly.type
_entity_poly.pdbx_seq_one_letter_code
_entity_poly.pdbx_strand_id
1 'polypeptide(L)'
;YTSLTMGSLGTISTGTDTGGASYKYDEEVPQAYEQTSDAQQNSANIVGNQMDSNSIVYNSPSFDIAGISLSMDAEYSPNANGIGAGDGAETDKVTAFVAADGQGGNFGKGYGLGATAKYQGLTFGAYGSERENNDPTLGATKVRDAFEGVWYAKYSMGPVSVGYSESYLDSGLNAADVAITTAKGIRTASGIFSSESMSIAFNVNENLSVSYTSTEDTYDDQSNTNGGVEVADVTQDSTALQIAYSMGAMSVKAYQME
;
A
#
# COMPACT_ATOMS: atom_id res chain seq x y z
N TYR A 1 -8.26 5.53 -19.39
CA TYR A 1 -6.86 5.28 -19.78
C TYR A 1 -6.76 4.53 -21.11
N THR A 2 -5.58 4.54 -21.71
CA THR A 2 -5.29 3.80 -22.95
C THR A 2 -4.18 2.79 -22.67
N SER A 3 -4.33 1.56 -23.15
CA SER A 3 -3.31 0.52 -23.02
C SER A 3 -2.94 -0.07 -24.38
N LEU A 4 -1.66 -0.42 -24.53
CA LEU A 4 -1.09 -1.10 -25.68
C LEU A 4 -0.39 -2.38 -25.23
N THR A 5 -0.94 -3.52 -25.60
CA THR A 5 -0.33 -4.82 -25.37
C THR A 5 0.54 -5.20 -26.56
N MET A 6 1.83 -5.46 -26.32
CA MET A 6 2.86 -5.70 -27.31
C MET A 6 3.30 -7.18 -27.36
N GLY A 7 2.41 -8.09 -27.02
CA GLY A 7 2.69 -9.54 -26.99
C GLY A 7 3.78 -9.88 -25.96
N SER A 8 4.87 -10.48 -26.41
CA SER A 8 5.99 -10.86 -25.54
C SER A 8 6.79 -9.68 -24.97
N LEU A 9 6.47 -8.46 -25.34
CA LEU A 9 7.12 -7.25 -24.82
C LEU A 9 6.33 -6.60 -23.68
N GLY A 10 5.18 -7.16 -23.29
CA GLY A 10 4.38 -6.65 -22.18
C GLY A 10 3.33 -5.62 -22.60
N THR A 11 2.88 -4.84 -21.63
CA THR A 11 1.81 -3.85 -21.80
C THR A 11 2.28 -2.48 -21.29
N ILE A 12 2.01 -1.45 -22.06
CA ILE A 12 2.15 -0.05 -21.63
C ILE A 12 0.76 0.52 -21.51
N SER A 13 0.47 1.18 -20.38
CA SER A 13 -0.78 1.89 -20.12
C SER A 13 -0.47 3.35 -19.81
N THR A 14 -1.35 4.25 -20.20
CA THR A 14 -1.21 5.69 -19.93
C THR A 14 -2.58 6.36 -19.80
N GLY A 15 -2.66 7.40 -19.00
CA GLY A 15 -3.87 8.19 -18.83
C GLY A 15 -4.08 8.63 -17.38
N THR A 16 -5.29 9.09 -17.12
CA THR A 16 -5.79 9.28 -15.76
C THR A 16 -6.38 7.96 -15.27
N ASP A 17 -6.20 7.66 -14.00
CA ASP A 17 -6.72 6.43 -13.38
C ASP A 17 -6.18 5.15 -14.08
N THR A 18 -4.86 5.05 -14.12
CA THR A 18 -4.19 3.84 -14.64
C THR A 18 -4.17 2.71 -13.63
N GLY A 19 -4.54 3.00 -12.38
CA GLY A 19 -4.41 2.10 -11.25
C GLY A 19 -2.98 1.95 -10.74
N GLY A 20 -2.00 2.61 -11.36
CA GLY A 20 -0.59 2.49 -10.97
C GLY A 20 -0.03 1.07 -11.07
N ALA A 21 1.27 0.92 -10.87
CA ALA A 21 1.89 -0.39 -10.72
C ALA A 21 1.76 -0.93 -9.29
N SER A 22 1.63 -0.04 -8.33
CA SER A 22 1.63 -0.29 -6.89
C SER A 22 0.49 -1.19 -6.40
N TYR A 23 -0.69 -1.10 -6.99
CA TYR A 23 -1.87 -1.90 -6.62
C TYR A 23 -1.67 -3.43 -6.65
N LYS A 24 -0.68 -3.92 -7.36
CA LYS A 24 -0.34 -5.34 -7.38
C LYS A 24 0.40 -5.81 -6.14
N TYR A 25 0.83 -4.87 -5.34
CA TYR A 25 1.69 -5.12 -4.19
C TYR A 25 1.02 -4.76 -2.87
N ASP A 26 -0.14 -4.11 -2.95
CA ASP A 26 -0.90 -3.70 -1.80
C ASP A 26 -1.50 -4.90 -1.06
N GLU A 27 -1.24 -4.97 0.24
CA GLU A 27 -1.78 -5.96 1.20
C GLU A 27 -1.81 -7.42 0.69
N GLU A 28 -0.75 -7.82 0.02
CA GLU A 28 -0.62 -9.10 -0.67
C GLU A 28 -0.43 -10.29 0.30
N VAL A 29 -1.40 -10.48 1.21
CA VAL A 29 -1.49 -11.66 2.09
C VAL A 29 -2.71 -12.53 1.74
N PRO A 30 -2.69 -13.86 1.98
CA PRO A 30 -3.81 -14.74 1.67
C PRO A 30 -5.06 -14.39 2.47
N GLN A 31 -6.15 -14.06 1.79
CA GLN A 31 -7.43 -13.66 2.39
C GLN A 31 -8.59 -14.40 1.72
N ALA A 32 -9.64 -14.68 2.49
CA ALA A 32 -10.85 -15.34 1.95
C ALA A 32 -11.79 -14.36 1.26
N TYR A 33 -11.72 -13.07 1.60
CA TYR A 33 -12.66 -12.09 1.08
C TYR A 33 -12.04 -10.70 0.91
N GLU A 34 -11.81 -9.96 1.99
CA GLU A 34 -11.53 -8.52 1.97
C GLU A 34 -10.20 -8.21 2.64
N GLN A 35 -9.59 -7.08 2.31
CA GLN A 35 -8.40 -6.60 2.98
C GLN A 35 -8.72 -6.17 4.41
N THR A 36 -7.80 -6.37 5.35
CA THR A 36 -7.99 -5.98 6.74
C THR A 36 -8.09 -4.47 6.87
N SER A 37 -7.42 -3.73 6.01
CA SER A 37 -7.45 -2.27 5.92
C SER A 37 -8.82 -1.71 5.56
N ASP A 38 -9.66 -2.44 4.81
CA ASP A 38 -10.94 -1.94 4.30
C ASP A 38 -11.96 -1.63 5.39
N ALA A 39 -11.88 -2.29 6.55
CA ALA A 39 -12.71 -1.98 7.71
C ALA A 39 -12.11 -0.92 8.63
N GLN A 40 -10.90 -0.50 8.37
CA GLN A 40 -10.17 0.48 9.17
C GLN A 40 -10.29 1.85 8.53
N GLN A 41 -10.79 2.82 9.25
CA GLN A 41 -10.81 4.21 8.77
C GLN A 41 -9.40 4.81 8.55
N ASN A 42 -8.36 4.11 8.97
CA ASN A 42 -7.03 4.64 8.98
C ASN A 42 -6.01 3.49 9.13
N SER A 43 -5.82 2.69 8.14
CA SER A 43 -4.71 1.75 8.08
C SER A 43 -3.48 2.40 7.44
N ALA A 44 -2.28 2.11 7.91
CA ALA A 44 -1.03 2.49 7.26
C ALA A 44 -0.58 1.45 6.22
N ASN A 45 -1.32 0.38 6.06
CA ASN A 45 -1.05 -0.68 5.10
C ASN A 45 -1.34 -0.23 3.67
N ILE A 46 -0.66 0.84 3.24
CA ILE A 46 -0.93 1.49 1.97
C ILE A 46 0.34 1.60 1.17
N VAL A 47 0.33 0.92 0.08
CA VAL A 47 1.23 1.17 -1.02
C VAL A 47 0.36 1.39 -2.24
N GLY A 48 0.42 2.54 -2.81
CA GLY A 48 -0.37 2.82 -3.98
C GLY A 48 -1.00 4.21 -3.97
N ASN A 49 -1.63 4.54 -5.07
CA ASN A 49 -2.33 5.81 -5.28
C ASN A 49 -1.47 7.05 -5.41
N GLN A 50 -0.17 6.97 -5.20
CA GLN A 50 0.65 8.17 -5.33
C GLN A 50 0.85 8.59 -6.78
N MET A 51 0.74 7.68 -7.74
CA MET A 51 1.02 7.95 -9.16
C MET A 51 -0.02 7.40 -10.13
N ASP A 52 -1.22 7.14 -9.71
CA ASP A 52 -2.29 6.56 -10.54
C ASP A 52 -2.80 7.51 -11.63
N SER A 53 -2.58 8.81 -11.48
CA SER A 53 -3.03 9.85 -12.41
C SER A 53 -1.89 10.40 -13.25
N ASN A 54 -2.16 10.59 -14.56
CA ASN A 54 -1.19 11.09 -15.54
C ASN A 54 0.09 10.26 -15.62
N SER A 55 0.00 8.95 -15.38
CA SER A 55 1.13 8.06 -15.35
C SER A 55 1.29 7.28 -16.67
N ILE A 56 2.49 6.79 -16.87
CA ILE A 56 2.83 5.75 -17.83
C ILE A 56 3.24 4.53 -17.02
N VAL A 57 2.49 3.43 -17.18
CA VAL A 57 2.74 2.17 -16.49
C VAL A 57 3.17 1.12 -17.49
N TYR A 58 4.26 0.45 -17.22
CA TYR A 58 4.73 -0.71 -17.97
C TYR A 58 4.60 -1.97 -17.12
N ASN A 59 3.97 -2.99 -17.67
CA ASN A 59 3.91 -4.32 -17.07
C ASN A 59 4.60 -5.31 -17.99
N SER A 60 5.65 -5.97 -17.51
CA SER A 60 6.32 -7.03 -18.27
C SER A 60 5.46 -8.29 -18.39
N PRO A 61 5.64 -9.11 -19.41
CA PRO A 61 5.20 -10.49 -19.36
C PRO A 61 5.97 -11.24 -18.27
N SER A 62 5.42 -12.36 -17.81
CA SER A 62 6.21 -13.30 -17.01
C SER A 62 7.24 -14.01 -17.88
N PHE A 63 8.44 -14.19 -17.38
CA PHE A 63 9.51 -14.94 -18.02
C PHE A 63 10.15 -15.91 -17.03
N ASP A 64 10.50 -17.10 -17.50
CA ASP A 64 11.06 -18.16 -16.65
C ASP A 64 12.59 -18.15 -16.70
N ILE A 65 13.19 -18.09 -15.52
CA ILE A 65 14.65 -18.27 -15.34
C ILE A 65 14.86 -19.41 -14.34
N ALA A 66 15.40 -20.51 -14.79
CA ALA A 66 15.71 -21.68 -13.97
C ALA A 66 14.50 -22.20 -13.16
N GLY A 67 13.29 -22.12 -13.71
CA GLY A 67 12.06 -22.56 -13.06
C GLY A 67 11.42 -21.51 -12.13
N ILE A 68 11.99 -20.32 -12.05
CA ILE A 68 11.40 -19.17 -11.35
C ILE A 68 10.69 -18.32 -12.39
N SER A 69 9.40 -18.08 -12.20
CA SER A 69 8.63 -17.15 -13.01
C SER A 69 8.78 -15.73 -12.45
N LEU A 70 9.33 -14.84 -13.27
CA LEU A 70 9.58 -13.45 -12.90
C LEU A 70 8.69 -12.51 -13.71
N SER A 71 8.20 -11.45 -13.08
CA SER A 71 7.58 -10.30 -13.74
C SER A 71 8.06 -9.00 -13.11
N MET A 72 8.02 -7.92 -13.88
CA MET A 72 8.45 -6.59 -13.46
C MET A 72 7.40 -5.56 -13.85
N ASP A 73 7.27 -4.54 -13.04
CA ASP A 73 6.41 -3.40 -13.26
C ASP A 73 7.22 -2.12 -13.09
N ALA A 74 6.94 -1.13 -13.92
CA ALA A 74 7.56 0.18 -13.82
C ALA A 74 6.52 1.25 -14.09
N GLU A 75 6.61 2.36 -13.39
CA GLU A 75 5.74 3.49 -13.63
C GLU A 75 6.48 4.81 -13.55
N TYR A 76 5.96 5.77 -14.28
CA TYR A 76 6.45 7.14 -14.30
C TYR A 76 5.28 8.12 -14.43
N SER A 77 5.24 9.11 -13.56
CA SER A 77 4.33 10.24 -13.65
C SER A 77 5.12 11.54 -13.82
N PRO A 78 4.88 12.32 -14.88
CA PRO A 78 5.52 13.62 -15.04
C PRO A 78 4.98 14.66 -14.04
N ASN A 79 3.83 14.40 -13.45
CA ASN A 79 3.19 15.22 -12.43
C ASN A 79 2.40 14.31 -11.49
N ALA A 80 3.02 13.93 -10.39
CA ALA A 80 2.46 13.04 -9.38
C ALA A 80 1.57 13.78 -8.35
N ASN A 81 0.99 14.91 -8.74
CA ASN A 81 0.05 15.68 -7.92
C ASN A 81 -1.37 15.10 -7.93
N GLY A 82 -1.62 14.11 -8.76
CA GLY A 82 -2.92 13.47 -8.85
C GLY A 82 -3.21 12.71 -7.57
N ILE A 83 -4.22 13.12 -6.87
CA ILE A 83 -4.85 12.30 -5.84
C ILE A 83 -5.78 11.39 -6.60
N GLY A 84 -5.42 10.14 -6.72
CA GLY A 84 -6.34 9.14 -7.23
C GLY A 84 -7.60 9.07 -6.38
N ALA A 85 -8.72 8.80 -7.01
CA ALA A 85 -9.94 8.43 -6.30
C ALA A 85 -9.84 6.96 -5.85
N GLY A 86 -8.77 6.64 -5.11
CA GLY A 86 -8.61 5.32 -4.49
C GLY A 86 -9.62 5.08 -3.37
N ASP A 87 -9.68 3.89 -2.87
CA ASP A 87 -10.51 3.52 -1.73
C ASP A 87 -10.27 4.49 -0.56
N GLY A 88 -11.34 5.13 -0.12
CA GLY A 88 -11.31 6.39 0.65
C GLY A 88 -10.49 6.39 1.95
N ALA A 89 -10.05 5.24 2.44
CA ALA A 89 -9.17 5.15 3.60
C ALA A 89 -7.71 5.51 3.27
N GLU A 90 -7.28 5.25 2.07
CA GLU A 90 -5.89 5.39 1.64
C GLU A 90 -5.57 6.82 1.22
N THR A 91 -6.47 7.44 0.47
CA THR A 91 -6.36 8.85 0.08
C THR A 91 -6.38 9.78 1.29
N ASP A 92 -7.12 9.42 2.33
CA ASP A 92 -7.29 10.28 3.48
C ASP A 92 -6.01 10.48 4.29
N LYS A 93 -5.04 9.56 4.23
CA LYS A 93 -3.83 9.66 5.03
C LYS A 93 -2.84 10.66 4.45
N VAL A 94 -2.55 10.55 3.17
CA VAL A 94 -1.67 11.51 2.50
C VAL A 94 -2.39 12.83 2.33
N THR A 95 -3.69 12.81 2.03
CA THR A 95 -4.52 14.01 1.87
C THR A 95 -4.80 14.70 3.20
N ALA A 96 -5.06 13.95 4.28
CA ALA A 96 -5.31 14.54 5.59
C ALA A 96 -4.05 15.21 6.16
N PHE A 97 -2.88 14.64 5.93
CA PHE A 97 -1.63 15.25 6.34
C PHE A 97 -1.35 16.54 5.56
N VAL A 98 -1.62 16.52 4.26
CA VAL A 98 -1.45 17.68 3.36
C VAL A 98 -2.56 18.72 3.56
N ALA A 99 -3.77 18.30 3.89
CA ALA A 99 -4.91 19.21 4.10
C ALA A 99 -4.94 19.82 5.51
N ALA A 100 -4.27 19.24 6.49
CA ALA A 100 -4.32 19.73 7.88
C ALA A 100 -3.69 21.12 8.04
N ASP A 101 -2.73 21.47 7.20
CA ASP A 101 -2.13 22.80 7.17
C ASP A 101 -2.53 23.65 5.95
N GLY A 102 -3.52 23.20 5.18
CA GLY A 102 -4.11 23.96 4.07
C GLY A 102 -3.20 24.09 2.85
N GLN A 103 -2.14 23.33 2.78
CA GLN A 103 -1.17 23.33 1.69
C GLN A 103 -1.17 21.96 1.02
N GLY A 104 -1.85 21.83 -0.08
CA GLY A 104 -1.78 20.65 -0.92
C GLY A 104 -0.33 20.40 -1.35
N GLY A 105 0.22 19.22 -1.09
CA GLY A 105 1.57 18.87 -1.52
C GLY A 105 1.73 19.18 -3.00
N ASN A 106 2.78 19.89 -3.35
CA ASN A 106 3.11 20.20 -4.73
C ASN A 106 4.16 19.19 -5.21
N PHE A 107 3.69 18.04 -5.63
CA PHE A 107 4.57 16.98 -6.13
C PHE A 107 4.93 17.21 -7.59
N GLY A 108 6.20 16.96 -7.91
CA GLY A 108 6.71 16.96 -9.27
C GLY A 108 6.55 15.62 -9.94
N LYS A 109 7.60 15.15 -10.57
CA LYS A 109 7.63 13.81 -11.19
C LYS A 109 7.71 12.72 -10.13
N GLY A 110 7.20 11.54 -10.49
CA GLY A 110 7.32 10.33 -9.69
C GLY A 110 7.72 9.14 -10.54
N TYR A 111 8.29 8.13 -9.91
CA TYR A 111 8.64 6.85 -10.54
C TYR A 111 8.56 5.73 -9.53
N GLY A 112 8.19 4.56 -10.02
CA GLY A 112 8.05 3.36 -9.23
C GLY A 112 8.55 2.13 -9.99
N LEU A 113 9.04 1.15 -9.23
CA LEU A 113 9.50 -0.13 -9.72
C LEU A 113 9.01 -1.25 -8.83
N GLY A 114 8.52 -2.32 -9.44
CA GLY A 114 8.13 -3.54 -8.76
C GLY A 114 8.61 -4.79 -9.46
N ALA A 115 8.72 -5.88 -8.70
CA ALA A 115 9.03 -7.20 -9.21
C ALA A 115 8.34 -8.28 -8.41
N THR A 116 7.90 -9.33 -9.10
CA THR A 116 7.31 -10.52 -8.49
C THR A 116 8.02 -11.76 -8.99
N ALA A 117 8.40 -12.65 -8.07
CA ALA A 117 9.00 -13.96 -8.34
C ALA A 117 8.10 -15.07 -7.81
N LYS A 118 7.87 -16.12 -8.60
CA LYS A 118 7.07 -17.30 -8.21
C LYS A 118 7.87 -18.57 -8.40
N TYR A 119 7.88 -19.43 -7.38
CA TYR A 119 8.55 -20.72 -7.42
C TYR A 119 7.86 -21.73 -6.50
N GLN A 120 7.39 -22.84 -7.05
CA GLN A 120 6.84 -23.99 -6.28
C GLN A 120 5.90 -23.61 -5.12
N GLY A 121 4.90 -22.78 -5.39
CA GLY A 121 3.95 -22.32 -4.37
C GLY A 121 4.39 -21.08 -3.57
N LEU A 122 5.68 -20.73 -3.62
CA LEU A 122 6.17 -19.47 -3.07
C LEU A 122 5.96 -18.33 -4.07
N THR A 123 5.44 -17.21 -3.59
CA THR A 123 5.41 -15.93 -4.30
C THR A 123 6.10 -14.90 -3.41
N PHE A 124 7.04 -14.19 -3.99
CA PHE A 124 7.68 -13.03 -3.37
C PHE A 124 7.48 -11.82 -4.28
N GLY A 125 7.11 -10.70 -3.71
CA GLY A 125 6.98 -9.43 -4.42
C GLY A 125 7.59 -8.30 -3.62
N ALA A 126 8.08 -7.30 -4.35
CA ALA A 126 8.54 -6.05 -3.77
C ALA A 126 8.29 -4.90 -4.75
N TYR A 127 7.94 -3.74 -4.19
CA TYR A 127 7.70 -2.52 -4.93
C TYR A 127 8.22 -1.33 -4.13
N GLY A 128 8.64 -0.29 -4.83
CA GLY A 128 8.97 1.01 -4.23
C GLY A 128 8.77 2.12 -5.22
N SER A 129 8.31 3.27 -4.72
CA SER A 129 8.13 4.47 -5.51
C SER A 129 8.59 5.73 -4.78
N GLU A 130 8.92 6.76 -5.54
CA GLU A 130 9.32 8.06 -5.04
C GLU A 130 8.63 9.16 -5.83
N ARG A 131 8.18 10.21 -5.13
CA ARG A 131 7.66 11.44 -5.73
C ARG A 131 8.49 12.62 -5.30
N GLU A 132 8.95 13.40 -6.25
CA GLU A 132 9.63 14.66 -6.03
C GLU A 132 8.68 15.66 -5.34
N ASN A 133 9.11 16.22 -4.22
CA ASN A 133 8.36 17.25 -3.53
C ASN A 133 8.93 18.62 -3.89
N ASN A 134 8.09 19.47 -4.48
CA ASN A 134 8.48 20.79 -4.96
C ASN A 134 8.26 21.91 -3.93
N ASP A 135 7.66 21.59 -2.78
CA ASP A 135 7.48 22.57 -1.71
C ASP A 135 8.70 22.60 -0.80
N PRO A 136 9.50 23.66 -0.81
CA PRO A 136 10.77 23.69 -0.08
C PRO A 136 10.60 23.76 1.46
N THR A 137 9.48 24.29 1.91
CA THR A 137 9.13 24.39 3.34
C THR A 137 7.65 24.65 3.53
N LEU A 138 7.04 23.97 4.48
CA LEU A 138 5.74 24.29 5.02
C LEU A 138 5.95 24.92 6.41
N GLY A 139 6.04 26.25 6.47
CA GLY A 139 6.34 26.93 7.73
C GLY A 139 7.72 26.55 8.28
N ALA A 140 7.78 25.95 9.47
CA ALA A 140 9.00 25.40 10.07
C ALA A 140 9.31 23.95 9.66
N THR A 141 8.45 23.33 8.85
CA THR A 141 8.52 21.91 8.49
C THR A 141 9.45 21.74 7.29
N LYS A 142 10.40 20.82 7.40
CA LYS A 142 11.24 20.42 6.27
C LYS A 142 10.48 19.43 5.40
N VAL A 143 10.59 19.61 4.10
CA VAL A 143 9.97 18.77 3.09
C VAL A 143 11.02 17.91 2.42
N ARG A 144 10.75 16.63 2.30
CA ARG A 144 11.55 15.63 1.57
C ARG A 144 10.74 15.10 0.41
N ASP A 145 11.39 14.36 -0.48
CA ASP A 145 10.68 13.56 -1.46
C ASP A 145 9.86 12.47 -0.74
N ALA A 146 8.65 12.24 -1.22
CA ALA A 146 7.79 11.21 -0.65
C ALA A 146 8.22 9.83 -1.18
N PHE A 147 8.27 8.85 -0.30
CA PHE A 147 8.63 7.48 -0.65
C PHE A 147 7.59 6.49 -0.10
N GLU A 148 7.27 5.48 -0.87
CA GLU A 148 6.54 4.31 -0.42
C GLU A 148 7.25 3.03 -0.84
N GLY A 149 7.10 1.98 -0.06
CA GLY A 149 7.67 0.69 -0.35
C GLY A 149 6.92 -0.44 0.32
N VAL A 150 6.93 -1.60 -0.32
CA VAL A 150 6.33 -2.83 0.23
C VAL A 150 7.12 -4.04 -0.24
N TRP A 151 7.14 -5.05 0.59
CA TRP A 151 7.48 -6.39 0.18
C TRP A 151 6.55 -7.40 0.82
N TYR A 152 6.35 -8.52 0.16
CA TYR A 152 5.53 -9.61 0.68
C TYR A 152 6.09 -10.97 0.28
N ALA A 153 5.75 -11.96 1.07
CA ALA A 153 6.00 -13.36 0.77
C ALA A 153 4.74 -14.18 1.05
N LYS A 154 4.32 -14.98 0.08
CA LYS A 154 3.18 -15.92 0.22
C LYS A 154 3.62 -17.32 -0.11
N TYR A 155 3.17 -18.30 0.66
CA TYR A 155 3.41 -19.70 0.39
C TYR A 155 2.11 -20.50 0.45
N SER A 156 1.84 -21.25 -0.61
CA SER A 156 0.65 -22.09 -0.73
C SER A 156 1.07 -23.58 -0.81
N MET A 157 0.51 -24.38 0.08
CA MET A 157 0.74 -25.82 0.14
C MET A 157 -0.59 -26.56 0.30
N GLY A 158 -1.07 -27.16 -0.79
CA GLY A 158 -2.37 -27.81 -0.80
C GLY A 158 -3.49 -26.82 -0.48
N PRO A 159 -4.33 -27.10 0.54
CA PRO A 159 -5.42 -26.22 0.90
C PRO A 159 -5.02 -25.03 1.79
N VAL A 160 -3.78 -24.97 2.26
CA VAL A 160 -3.29 -23.96 3.19
C VAL A 160 -2.44 -22.94 2.45
N SER A 161 -2.65 -21.65 2.73
CA SER A 161 -1.81 -20.56 2.31
C SER A 161 -1.45 -19.69 3.50
N VAL A 162 -0.20 -19.27 3.58
CA VAL A 162 0.30 -18.33 4.58
C VAL A 162 0.97 -17.16 3.88
N GLY A 163 0.96 -16.00 4.50
CA GLY A 163 1.59 -14.82 3.93
C GLY A 163 2.01 -13.83 4.99
N TYR A 164 2.98 -13.03 4.60
CA TYR A 164 3.49 -11.87 5.32
C TYR A 164 3.71 -10.73 4.35
N SER A 165 3.36 -9.53 4.76
CA SER A 165 3.58 -8.30 4.01
C SER A 165 4.04 -7.22 4.97
N GLU A 166 4.98 -6.39 4.53
CA GLU A 166 5.45 -5.23 5.25
C GLU A 166 5.47 -4.04 4.30
N SER A 167 4.85 -2.94 4.70
CA SER A 167 4.79 -1.72 3.92
C SER A 167 5.32 -0.52 4.72
N TYR A 168 5.78 0.48 3.99
CA TYR A 168 6.37 1.69 4.54
C TYR A 168 5.98 2.89 3.68
N LEU A 169 5.57 3.97 4.32
CA LEU A 169 5.24 5.23 3.68
C LEU A 169 5.93 6.37 4.40
N ASP A 170 6.78 7.12 3.70
CA ASP A 170 7.26 8.45 4.09
C ASP A 170 6.54 9.49 3.23
N SER A 171 5.67 10.28 3.84
CA SER A 171 4.92 11.32 3.12
C SER A 171 5.80 12.48 2.60
N GLY A 172 7.08 12.50 2.98
CA GLY A 172 7.99 13.59 2.67
C GLY A 172 7.85 14.80 3.60
N LEU A 173 6.94 14.74 4.56
CA LEU A 173 6.67 15.82 5.50
C LEU A 173 7.15 15.43 6.89
N ASN A 174 7.90 16.31 7.56
CA ASN A 174 8.13 16.15 8.99
C ASN A 174 6.89 16.63 9.75
N ALA A 175 6.53 15.91 10.80
CA ALA A 175 5.52 16.41 11.72
C ALA A 175 5.92 17.83 12.19
N ALA A 176 5.00 18.76 12.09
CA ALA A 176 5.19 20.07 12.71
C ALA A 176 5.29 19.85 14.22
N ASP A 177 6.08 20.69 14.87
CA ASP A 177 6.30 20.70 16.31
C ASP A 177 5.02 20.90 17.15
N VAL A 178 4.04 20.05 16.97
CA VAL A 178 2.80 20.07 17.73
C VAL A 178 2.85 18.97 18.77
N ALA A 179 2.61 19.30 20.00
CA ALA A 179 2.44 18.31 21.06
C ALA A 179 1.20 17.47 20.76
N ILE A 180 1.41 16.28 20.23
CA ILE A 180 0.33 15.37 19.86
C ILE A 180 -0.01 14.53 21.08
N THR A 181 -1.19 14.76 21.62
CA THR A 181 -1.62 14.12 22.87
C THR A 181 -2.66 13.02 22.65
N THR A 182 -3.06 12.80 21.40
CA THR A 182 -4.09 11.80 21.07
C THR A 182 -3.69 10.96 19.87
N ALA A 183 -4.08 9.70 19.81
CA ALA A 183 -3.85 8.83 18.68
C ALA A 183 -4.34 9.44 17.34
N LYS A 184 -5.48 10.13 17.35
CA LYS A 184 -5.99 10.85 16.19
C LYS A 184 -5.05 12.01 15.76
N GLY A 185 -4.46 12.71 16.71
CA GLY A 185 -3.51 13.78 16.42
C GLY A 185 -2.20 13.24 15.81
N ILE A 186 -1.70 12.11 16.31
CA ILE A 186 -0.52 11.43 15.75
C ILE A 186 -0.76 11.03 14.31
N ARG A 187 -1.92 10.44 14.02
CA ARG A 187 -2.28 10.06 12.65
C ARG A 187 -2.29 11.21 11.65
N THR A 188 -2.64 12.40 12.08
CA THR A 188 -2.69 13.60 11.22
C THR A 188 -1.37 14.33 11.12
N ALA A 189 -0.43 14.06 12.01
CA ALA A 189 0.85 14.76 12.07
C ALA A 189 2.04 13.84 11.77
N SER A 190 1.86 12.52 11.81
CA SER A 190 2.89 11.56 11.45
C SER A 190 3.22 11.67 9.96
N GLY A 191 4.50 11.78 9.65
CA GLY A 191 5.01 11.81 8.28
C GLY A 191 5.46 10.44 7.81
N ILE A 192 5.67 9.49 8.72
CA ILE A 192 6.11 8.13 8.44
C ILE A 192 5.09 7.14 8.99
N PHE A 193 4.82 6.13 8.19
CA PHE A 193 3.89 5.05 8.50
C PHE A 193 4.51 3.72 8.11
N SER A 194 4.29 2.69 8.90
CA SER A 194 4.62 1.31 8.52
C SER A 194 3.48 0.38 8.88
N SER A 195 3.37 -0.73 8.17
CA SER A 195 2.39 -1.75 8.46
C SER A 195 2.98 -3.13 8.25
N GLU A 196 2.68 -4.04 9.16
CA GLU A 196 3.02 -5.45 9.08
C GLU A 196 1.74 -6.28 9.07
N SER A 197 1.57 -7.14 8.07
CA SER A 197 0.41 -8.03 7.98
C SER A 197 0.84 -9.49 7.93
N MET A 198 0.20 -10.32 8.74
CA MET A 198 0.33 -11.79 8.68
C MET A 198 -1.02 -12.42 8.46
N SER A 199 -1.06 -13.44 7.60
CA SER A 199 -2.31 -14.13 7.29
C SER A 199 -2.10 -15.63 7.11
N ILE A 200 -3.15 -16.38 7.46
CA ILE A 200 -3.35 -17.76 7.11
C ILE A 200 -4.74 -17.93 6.48
N ALA A 201 -4.77 -18.59 5.33
CA ALA A 201 -6.02 -18.95 4.66
C ALA A 201 -6.10 -20.46 4.46
N PHE A 202 -7.31 -21.00 4.54
CA PHE A 202 -7.59 -22.42 4.39
C PHE A 202 -8.80 -22.64 3.46
N ASN A 203 -8.56 -23.32 2.35
CA ASN A 203 -9.60 -23.81 1.46
C ASN A 203 -10.17 -25.12 2.02
N VAL A 204 -11.28 -25.05 2.75
CA VAL A 204 -11.93 -26.22 3.36
C VAL A 204 -12.40 -27.21 2.29
N ASN A 205 -12.89 -26.67 1.19
CA ASN A 205 -13.26 -27.41 -0.04
C ASN A 205 -13.34 -26.44 -1.22
N GLU A 206 -13.77 -26.91 -2.39
CA GLU A 206 -13.87 -26.09 -3.61
C GLU A 206 -14.82 -24.87 -3.47
N ASN A 207 -15.69 -24.87 -2.49
CA ASN A 207 -16.73 -23.85 -2.32
C ASN A 207 -16.54 -23.00 -1.06
N LEU A 208 -15.71 -23.45 -0.12
CA LEU A 208 -15.58 -22.81 1.20
C LEU A 208 -14.11 -22.50 1.51
N SER A 209 -13.83 -21.24 1.76
CA SER A 209 -12.56 -20.76 2.28
C SER A 209 -12.75 -19.95 3.56
N VAL A 210 -11.74 -20.00 4.42
CA VAL A 210 -11.66 -19.22 5.65
C VAL A 210 -10.27 -18.61 5.74
N SER A 211 -10.15 -17.44 6.36
CA SER A 211 -8.85 -16.83 6.63
C SER A 211 -8.86 -16.07 7.95
N TYR A 212 -7.68 -15.92 8.50
CA TYR A 212 -7.39 -15.05 9.62
C TYR A 212 -6.19 -14.18 9.27
N THR A 213 -6.35 -12.87 9.44
CA THR A 213 -5.31 -11.87 9.18
C THR A 213 -5.11 -11.03 10.45
N SER A 214 -3.87 -10.72 10.77
CA SER A 214 -3.49 -9.78 11.82
C SER A 214 -2.58 -8.73 11.19
N THR A 215 -2.88 -7.46 11.45
CA THR A 215 -2.14 -6.31 10.94
C THR A 215 -1.78 -5.39 12.10
N GLU A 216 -0.54 -4.95 12.17
CA GLU A 216 -0.06 -3.90 13.06
C GLU A 216 0.34 -2.69 12.23
N ASP A 217 -0.29 -1.55 12.47
CA ASP A 217 0.04 -0.27 11.86
C ASP A 217 0.78 0.61 12.87
N THR A 218 1.94 1.11 12.48
CA THR A 218 2.73 2.04 13.27
C THR A 218 2.72 3.43 12.66
N TYR A 219 2.40 4.41 13.47
CA TYR A 219 2.45 5.83 13.17
C TYR A 219 3.65 6.43 13.89
N ASP A 220 4.73 6.65 13.13
CA ASP A 220 5.97 7.22 13.64
C ASP A 220 5.84 8.74 13.74
N ASP A 221 5.91 9.27 14.94
CA ASP A 221 5.81 10.70 15.21
C ASP A 221 7.08 11.47 14.82
N GLN A 222 8.07 10.81 14.22
CA GLN A 222 9.27 11.50 13.74
C GLN A 222 9.91 12.42 14.77
N SER A 223 9.87 12.06 16.02
CA SER A 223 10.51 12.72 17.16
C SER A 223 10.83 14.19 16.88
N ASN A 224 9.90 15.03 17.05
CA ASN A 224 10.31 16.35 16.88
C ASN A 224 10.94 16.95 18.14
N THR A 225 11.83 17.84 17.89
CA THR A 225 12.66 18.46 18.90
C THR A 225 12.00 19.64 19.57
N ASN A 226 10.70 19.81 19.47
CA ASN A 226 10.04 20.91 20.15
C ASN A 226 10.07 20.71 21.67
N GLY A 227 11.04 21.31 22.30
CA GLY A 227 11.27 21.19 23.72
C GLY A 227 11.99 19.92 24.16
N GLY A 228 12.52 19.11 23.25
CA GLY A 228 13.33 17.93 23.58
C GLY A 228 12.54 16.75 24.14
N VAL A 229 11.24 16.71 23.94
CA VAL A 229 10.40 15.57 24.30
C VAL A 229 10.19 14.71 23.06
N GLU A 230 10.73 13.51 23.09
CA GLU A 230 10.41 12.48 22.14
C GLU A 230 8.96 12.03 22.37
N VAL A 231 8.13 12.08 21.34
CA VAL A 231 6.78 11.55 21.39
C VAL A 231 6.85 10.10 20.95
N ALA A 232 6.17 9.21 21.67
CA ALA A 232 6.20 7.79 21.37
C ALA A 232 5.34 7.49 20.12
N ASP A 233 5.81 6.56 19.30
CA ASP A 233 5.04 6.00 18.21
C ASP A 233 3.71 5.45 18.71
N VAL A 234 2.71 5.47 17.84
CA VAL A 234 1.40 4.86 18.12
C VAL A 234 1.20 3.68 17.20
N THR A 235 0.89 2.54 17.79
CA THR A 235 0.51 1.33 17.07
C THR A 235 -1.01 1.14 17.10
N GLN A 236 -1.53 0.56 16.03
CA GLN A 236 -2.91 0.11 15.91
C GLN A 236 -2.91 -1.33 15.44
N ASP A 237 -3.41 -2.23 16.29
CA ASP A 237 -3.60 -3.62 15.94
C ASP A 237 -4.97 -3.82 15.32
N SER A 238 -5.04 -4.66 14.30
CA SER A 238 -6.27 -5.02 13.62
C SER A 238 -6.28 -6.50 13.32
N THR A 239 -7.42 -7.14 13.49
CA THR A 239 -7.59 -8.55 13.13
C THR A 239 -8.83 -8.77 12.28
N ALA A 240 -8.77 -9.72 11.35
CA ALA A 240 -9.89 -10.09 10.50
C ALA A 240 -10.06 -11.61 10.44
N LEU A 241 -11.22 -12.10 10.87
CA LEU A 241 -11.67 -13.45 10.62
C LEU A 241 -12.68 -13.44 9.48
N GLN A 242 -12.41 -14.20 8.42
CA GLN A 242 -13.19 -14.12 7.20
C GLN A 242 -13.64 -15.52 6.73
N ILE A 243 -14.79 -15.55 6.08
CA ILE A 243 -15.35 -16.73 5.45
C ILE A 243 -15.96 -16.36 4.09
N ALA A 244 -15.68 -17.16 3.06
CA ALA A 244 -16.30 -17.06 1.76
C ALA A 244 -16.85 -18.42 1.34
N TYR A 245 -18.13 -18.46 0.98
CA TYR A 245 -18.81 -19.66 0.48
C TYR A 245 -19.47 -19.39 -0.86
N SER A 246 -19.16 -20.22 -1.86
CA SER A 246 -19.71 -20.12 -3.20
C SER A 246 -20.59 -21.33 -3.50
N MET A 247 -21.81 -21.09 -3.99
CA MET A 247 -22.77 -22.12 -4.35
C MET A 247 -23.36 -21.79 -5.73
N GLY A 248 -22.81 -22.41 -6.77
CA GLY A 248 -23.18 -22.09 -8.14
C GLY A 248 -22.95 -20.63 -8.49
N ALA A 249 -23.99 -19.90 -8.84
CA ALA A 249 -23.93 -18.47 -9.15
C ALA A 249 -24.03 -17.55 -7.93
N MET A 250 -24.23 -18.09 -6.73
CA MET A 250 -24.35 -17.33 -5.49
C MET A 250 -23.06 -17.42 -4.68
N SER A 251 -22.62 -16.30 -4.15
CA SER A 251 -21.52 -16.24 -3.19
C SER A 251 -21.98 -15.52 -1.93
N VAL A 252 -21.67 -16.10 -0.77
CA VAL A 252 -21.91 -15.50 0.55
C VAL A 252 -20.56 -15.30 1.21
N LYS A 253 -20.30 -14.08 1.62
CA LYS A 253 -19.05 -13.68 2.26
C LYS A 253 -19.37 -12.97 3.58
N ALA A 254 -18.60 -13.24 4.61
CA ALA A 254 -18.76 -12.62 5.91
C ALA A 254 -17.38 -12.43 6.52
N TYR A 255 -17.25 -11.38 7.32
CA TYR A 255 -16.05 -11.09 8.08
C TYR A 255 -16.40 -10.49 9.45
N GLN A 256 -15.50 -10.68 10.38
CA GLN A 256 -15.45 -9.96 11.64
C GLN A 256 -14.07 -9.33 11.73
N MET A 257 -14.04 -8.02 11.94
CA MET A 257 -12.82 -7.24 12.13
C MET A 257 -12.87 -6.55 13.49
N GLU A 258 -11.71 -6.47 14.14
CA GLU A 258 -11.52 -5.81 15.44
C GLU A 258 -10.27 -4.92 15.38
#